data_9ce7c9f755743ffb30e573f7e6cbe00b
#
_entry.id   9ce7c9f755743ffb30e573f7e6cbe00b
#
_cell.length_a   1.000
_cell.length_b   1.000
_cell.length_c   1.000
_cell.angle_alpha   90.00
_cell.angle_beta   90.00
_cell.angle_gamma   90.00
#
_symmetry.space_group_name_H-M   'P 1'
#
loop_
_entity.id
_entity.type
_entity.pdbx_description
1 polymer ?
#
loop_
_entity_poly.entity_id
_entity_poly.type
_entity_poly.pdbx_seq_one_letter_code
_entity_poly.pdbx_strand_id
1 'polypeptide(L)'
;MKNLNMLKQFIFSALLIAPSVYAAVTVDINGNRYQFDTNPRLNEVLAPVALQNNWYWPAAALYQLDSDEPEQLRQLLLQQIVALKQNNVADSDFVTTLQSLERQLASWRLGKRIAMPIDYDFARIRPDLNPRFDNGAYLLQLKQRPASVYLFGAVSSAVAVPHRGAAAASDYLVSVQPTALADLSQLMLLQPDGTAQAVGSTYWNHSHIEAMPGAQVFIPLQSQLFSSQLDKLNKRLLELASHRVLP
;
A
#
# COMPACT_ATOMS: atom_id res chain seq x y z
N MET A 1 45.17 -75.34 10.36
CA MET A 1 44.05 -75.14 9.41
C MET A 1 42.90 -74.45 10.08
N LYS A 2 42.69 -73.18 9.81
CA LYS A 2 41.39 -72.45 9.89
C LYS A 2 41.59 -71.00 9.41
N ASN A 3 41.12 -70.76 8.22
CA ASN A 3 41.12 -69.45 7.59
C ASN A 3 40.15 -68.53 8.34
N LEU A 4 40.62 -67.34 8.76
CA LEU A 4 39.79 -66.31 9.33
C LEU A 4 39.65 -65.23 8.27
N ASN A 5 38.51 -65.19 7.58
CA ASN A 5 38.16 -64.13 6.65
C ASN A 5 37.79 -62.86 7.42
N MET A 6 38.63 -61.83 7.33
CA MET A 6 38.31 -60.48 7.78
C MET A 6 37.52 -59.76 6.72
N LEU A 7 36.22 -59.66 6.94
CA LEU A 7 35.30 -58.84 6.12
C LEU A 7 35.50 -57.36 6.51
N LYS A 8 36.19 -56.61 5.64
CA LYS A 8 36.29 -55.17 5.78
C LYS A 8 34.98 -54.53 5.36
N GLN A 9 34.17 -54.05 6.32
CA GLN A 9 33.03 -53.19 6.06
C GLN A 9 33.52 -51.78 5.69
N PHE A 10 33.35 -51.40 4.42
CA PHE A 10 33.48 -50.03 3.98
C PHE A 10 32.21 -49.28 4.34
N ILE A 11 32.27 -48.40 5.37
CA ILE A 11 31.20 -47.45 5.67
C ILE A 11 31.34 -46.31 4.66
N PHE A 12 30.47 -46.29 3.68
CA PHE A 12 30.33 -45.15 2.73
C PHE A 12 29.50 -44.08 3.40
N SER A 13 30.15 -43.08 4.04
CA SER A 13 29.48 -41.88 4.52
C SER A 13 29.03 -41.03 3.34
N ALA A 14 27.77 -41.15 2.95
CA ALA A 14 27.13 -40.25 2.00
C ALA A 14 26.97 -38.86 2.68
N LEU A 15 27.82 -37.93 2.28
CA LEU A 15 27.69 -36.53 2.67
C LEU A 15 26.46 -35.98 1.95
N LEU A 16 25.32 -35.84 2.67
CA LEU A 16 24.14 -35.15 2.19
C LEU A 16 24.47 -33.67 2.08
N ILE A 17 24.86 -33.21 0.90
CA ILE A 17 24.92 -31.79 0.57
C ILE A 17 23.46 -31.32 0.44
N ALA A 18 22.89 -30.78 1.52
CA ALA A 18 21.62 -30.07 1.44
C ALA A 18 21.82 -28.87 0.51
N PRO A 19 21.00 -28.71 -0.55
CA PRO A 19 21.07 -27.50 -1.35
C PRO A 19 20.73 -26.31 -0.43
N SER A 20 21.66 -25.37 -0.34
CA SER A 20 21.38 -24.09 0.30
C SER A 20 20.28 -23.42 -0.54
N VAL A 21 19.06 -23.42 -0.03
CA VAL A 21 17.97 -22.63 -0.63
C VAL A 21 18.35 -21.16 -0.33
N TYR A 22 19.09 -20.54 -1.24
CA TYR A 22 19.22 -19.09 -1.24
C TYR A 22 17.82 -18.54 -1.52
N ALA A 23 17.25 -17.86 -0.53
CA ALA A 23 16.01 -17.17 -0.74
C ALA A 23 16.28 -16.01 -1.72
N ALA A 24 15.87 -16.19 -2.96
CA ALA A 24 16.04 -15.22 -4.01
C ALA A 24 15.12 -14.00 -3.77
N VAL A 25 15.59 -12.82 -4.09
CA VAL A 25 14.76 -11.61 -4.17
C VAL A 25 14.12 -11.58 -5.54
N THR A 26 12.80 -11.55 -5.59
CA THR A 26 12.05 -11.40 -6.83
C THR A 26 11.36 -10.04 -6.83
N VAL A 27 11.58 -9.25 -7.87
CA VAL A 27 10.93 -7.93 -8.03
C VAL A 27 10.16 -7.91 -9.35
N ASP A 28 8.85 -7.74 -9.25
CA ASP A 28 8.01 -7.40 -10.41
C ASP A 28 8.08 -5.89 -10.62
N ILE A 29 8.57 -5.45 -11.75
CA ILE A 29 8.60 -4.05 -12.14
C ILE A 29 7.65 -3.86 -13.33
N ASN A 30 6.47 -3.33 -13.06
CA ASN A 30 5.45 -3.05 -14.07
C ASN A 30 5.12 -4.28 -14.97
N GLY A 31 5.04 -5.49 -14.36
CA GLY A 31 4.72 -6.73 -15.04
C GLY A 31 5.95 -7.50 -15.57
N ASN A 32 7.15 -6.93 -15.49
CA ASN A 32 8.38 -7.64 -15.79
C ASN A 32 9.04 -8.17 -14.52
N ARG A 33 9.30 -9.47 -14.47
CA ARG A 33 9.87 -10.12 -13.30
C ARG A 33 11.39 -10.19 -13.39
N TYR A 34 12.05 -9.64 -12.37
CA TYR A 34 13.49 -9.69 -12.16
C TYR A 34 13.81 -10.56 -10.96
N GLN A 35 14.80 -11.43 -11.09
CA GLN A 35 15.27 -12.32 -10.03
C GLN A 35 16.72 -12.00 -9.70
N PHE A 36 17.03 -11.99 -8.41
CA PHE A 36 18.36 -11.71 -7.90
C PHE A 36 18.76 -12.85 -6.95
N ASP A 37 19.91 -13.46 -7.20
CA ASP A 37 20.44 -14.55 -6.37
C ASP A 37 21.00 -14.06 -5.03
N THR A 38 21.19 -12.76 -4.90
CA THR A 38 21.67 -12.07 -3.69
C THR A 38 20.74 -10.90 -3.38
N ASN A 39 20.87 -10.34 -2.18
CA ASN A 39 20.10 -9.17 -1.75
C ASN A 39 20.56 -7.90 -2.51
N PRO A 40 19.88 -7.48 -3.59
CA PRO A 40 20.30 -6.33 -4.39
C PRO A 40 20.08 -5.03 -3.61
N ARG A 41 20.78 -4.00 -4.04
CA ARG A 41 20.49 -2.62 -3.62
C ARG A 41 19.44 -2.00 -4.55
N LEU A 42 18.79 -0.93 -4.08
CA LEU A 42 17.75 -0.23 -4.86
C LEU A 42 18.27 0.21 -6.26
N ASN A 43 19.47 0.74 -6.35
CA ASN A 43 20.05 1.13 -7.64
C ASN A 43 20.26 -0.05 -8.60
N GLU A 44 20.57 -1.25 -8.07
CA GLU A 44 20.72 -2.47 -8.87
C GLU A 44 19.37 -2.95 -9.41
N VAL A 45 18.31 -2.84 -8.59
CA VAL A 45 16.94 -3.15 -9.00
C VAL A 45 16.42 -2.16 -10.04
N LEU A 46 16.74 -0.87 -9.89
CA LEU A 46 16.29 0.18 -10.81
C LEU A 46 17.08 0.24 -12.12
N ALA A 47 18.35 -0.17 -12.12
CA ALA A 47 19.25 -0.02 -13.27
C ALA A 47 18.68 -0.53 -14.61
N PRO A 48 18.00 -1.71 -14.67
CA PRO A 48 17.47 -2.21 -15.94
C PRO A 48 16.37 -1.34 -16.55
N VAL A 49 15.67 -0.54 -15.74
CA VAL A 49 14.44 0.15 -16.16
C VAL A 49 14.54 1.69 -16.07
N ALA A 50 15.50 2.21 -15.30
CA ALA A 50 15.55 3.63 -14.96
C ALA A 50 15.58 4.57 -16.20
N LEU A 51 16.27 4.17 -17.26
CA LEU A 51 16.43 4.97 -18.47
C LEU A 51 15.46 4.58 -19.59
N GLN A 52 14.57 3.63 -19.37
CA GLN A 52 13.64 3.16 -20.41
C GLN A 52 12.49 4.14 -20.66
N ASN A 53 12.11 4.92 -19.64
CA ASN A 53 11.00 5.86 -19.70
C ASN A 53 11.28 7.10 -18.85
N ASN A 54 10.47 8.14 -19.05
CA ASN A 54 10.45 9.31 -18.17
C ASN A 54 9.58 9.03 -16.94
N TRP A 55 10.17 8.38 -15.94
CA TRP A 55 9.48 8.01 -14.72
C TRP A 55 9.18 9.22 -13.83
N TYR A 56 8.00 9.26 -13.25
CA TYR A 56 7.63 10.23 -12.23
C TYR A 56 7.97 9.65 -10.86
N TRP A 57 9.21 9.83 -10.41
CA TRP A 57 9.75 9.24 -9.18
C TRP A 57 8.90 9.51 -7.92
N PRO A 58 8.25 10.69 -7.75
CA PRO A 58 7.39 10.92 -6.59
C PRO A 58 6.20 9.96 -6.46
N ALA A 59 5.79 9.31 -7.57
CA ALA A 59 4.72 8.31 -7.54
C ALA A 59 5.26 6.87 -7.62
N ALA A 60 6.56 6.67 -7.56
CA ALA A 60 7.14 5.34 -7.45
C ALA A 60 6.78 4.72 -6.08
N ALA A 61 6.41 3.43 -6.08
CA ALA A 61 6.01 2.74 -4.86
C ALA A 61 6.53 1.31 -4.84
N LEU A 62 7.07 0.90 -3.70
CA LEU A 62 7.53 -0.46 -3.43
C LEU A 62 6.57 -1.17 -2.48
N TYR A 63 6.16 -2.38 -2.86
CA TYR A 63 5.31 -3.23 -2.04
C TYR A 63 5.96 -4.60 -1.88
N GLN A 64 5.89 -5.14 -0.66
CA GLN A 64 6.20 -6.53 -0.38
C GLN A 64 4.92 -7.35 -0.59
N LEU A 65 5.01 -8.41 -1.40
CA LEU A 65 3.83 -9.19 -1.83
C LEU A 65 3.60 -10.45 -0.98
N ASP A 66 4.63 -10.94 -0.31
CA ASP A 66 4.61 -12.13 0.55
C ASP A 66 4.24 -11.82 2.01
N SER A 67 3.79 -10.60 2.31
CA SER A 67 3.28 -10.21 3.61
C SER A 67 1.75 -10.24 3.65
N ASP A 68 1.19 -10.98 4.60
CA ASP A 68 -0.26 -11.07 4.83
C ASP A 68 -0.83 -9.90 5.65
N GLU A 69 0.01 -9.00 6.16
CA GLU A 69 -0.37 -7.92 7.07
C GLU A 69 -1.48 -7.02 6.50
N PRO A 70 -1.44 -6.53 5.24
CA PRO A 70 -2.52 -5.70 4.70
C PRO A 70 -3.84 -6.47 4.54
N GLU A 71 -3.78 -7.76 4.22
CA GLU A 71 -4.96 -8.60 4.10
C GLU A 71 -5.59 -8.89 5.48
N GLN A 72 -4.78 -9.14 6.50
CA GLN A 72 -5.26 -9.29 7.88
C GLN A 72 -5.93 -8.00 8.37
N LEU A 73 -5.35 -6.83 8.07
CA LEU A 73 -5.95 -5.54 8.39
C LEU A 73 -7.29 -5.34 7.66
N ARG A 74 -7.38 -5.72 6.38
CA ARG A 74 -8.64 -5.67 5.62
C ARG A 74 -9.71 -6.55 6.26
N GLN A 75 -9.40 -7.79 6.62
CA GLN A 75 -10.33 -8.72 7.27
C GLN A 75 -10.83 -8.17 8.61
N LEU A 76 -9.93 -7.62 9.41
CA LEU A 76 -10.28 -6.98 10.68
C LEU A 76 -11.22 -5.79 10.49
N LEU A 77 -10.97 -4.95 9.47
CA LEU A 77 -11.85 -3.83 9.11
C LEU A 77 -13.23 -4.29 8.66
N LEU A 78 -13.29 -5.32 7.80
CA LEU A 78 -14.56 -5.88 7.34
C LEU A 78 -15.37 -6.46 8.50
N GLN A 79 -14.74 -7.19 9.43
CA GLN A 79 -15.40 -7.70 10.64
C GLN A 79 -15.92 -6.56 11.53
N GLN A 80 -15.13 -5.50 11.71
CA GLN A 80 -15.56 -4.31 12.46
C GLN A 80 -16.76 -3.62 11.81
N ILE A 81 -16.75 -3.48 10.48
CA ILE A 81 -17.86 -2.91 9.71
C ILE A 81 -19.14 -3.75 9.87
N VAL A 82 -19.04 -5.07 9.79
CA VAL A 82 -20.18 -5.97 9.98
C VAL A 82 -20.78 -5.80 11.39
N ALA A 83 -19.94 -5.80 12.43
CA ALA A 83 -20.39 -5.61 13.81
C ALA A 83 -21.07 -4.24 14.02
N LEU A 84 -20.52 -3.18 13.44
CA LEU A 84 -21.11 -1.84 13.51
C LEU A 84 -22.47 -1.77 12.81
N LYS A 85 -22.63 -2.41 11.65
CA LYS A 85 -23.93 -2.49 10.95
C LYS A 85 -24.97 -3.24 11.77
N GLN A 86 -24.59 -4.36 12.41
CA GLN A 86 -25.49 -5.15 13.25
C GLN A 86 -25.97 -4.37 14.47
N ASN A 87 -25.11 -3.56 15.08
CA ASN A 87 -25.44 -2.75 16.25
C ASN A 87 -26.29 -1.51 15.93
N ASN A 88 -26.37 -1.12 14.64
CA ASN A 88 -27.06 0.11 14.20
C ASN A 88 -28.07 -0.17 13.09
N VAL A 89 -28.72 -1.32 13.09
CA VAL A 89 -29.67 -1.76 12.02
C VAL A 89 -30.80 -0.74 11.78
N ALA A 90 -31.23 -0.02 12.82
CA ALA A 90 -32.32 0.96 12.71
C ALA A 90 -31.88 2.26 11.99
N ASP A 91 -30.58 2.53 11.89
CA ASP A 91 -30.04 3.70 11.20
C ASP A 91 -29.65 3.32 9.77
N SER A 92 -30.57 3.59 8.83
CA SER A 92 -30.38 3.27 7.41
C SER A 92 -29.21 4.00 6.78
N ASP A 93 -28.93 5.24 7.17
CA ASP A 93 -27.86 6.04 6.64
C ASP A 93 -26.50 5.54 7.12
N PHE A 94 -26.44 5.14 8.40
CA PHE A 94 -25.28 4.48 8.98
C PHE A 94 -24.94 3.18 8.24
N VAL A 95 -25.94 2.31 8.08
CA VAL A 95 -25.78 1.03 7.37
C VAL A 95 -25.36 1.24 5.92
N THR A 96 -26.00 2.17 5.21
CA THR A 96 -25.66 2.47 3.80
C THR A 96 -24.23 2.99 3.64
N THR A 97 -23.80 3.86 4.54
CA THR A 97 -22.40 4.38 4.54
C THR A 97 -21.40 3.24 4.72
N LEU A 98 -21.64 2.36 5.71
CA LEU A 98 -20.74 1.24 5.97
C LEU A 98 -20.76 0.18 4.85
N GLN A 99 -21.89 -0.04 4.19
CA GLN A 99 -21.97 -0.89 3.00
C GLN A 99 -21.14 -0.33 1.83
N SER A 100 -21.11 0.99 1.65
CA SER A 100 -20.25 1.60 0.65
C SER A 100 -18.77 1.36 0.96
N LEU A 101 -18.34 1.55 2.21
CA LEU A 101 -16.96 1.27 2.64
C LEU A 101 -16.60 -0.21 2.43
N GLU A 102 -17.47 -1.13 2.79
CA GLU A 102 -17.26 -2.56 2.60
C GLU A 102 -16.97 -2.91 1.13
N ARG A 103 -17.77 -2.36 0.18
CA ARG A 103 -17.56 -2.54 -1.26
C ARG A 103 -16.22 -1.95 -1.72
N GLN A 104 -15.85 -0.77 -1.21
CA GLN A 104 -14.58 -0.14 -1.52
C GLN A 104 -13.41 -1.03 -1.09
N LEU A 105 -13.38 -1.49 0.17
CA LEU A 105 -12.33 -2.33 0.71
C LEU A 105 -12.19 -3.67 -0.03
N ALA A 106 -13.33 -4.29 -0.38
CA ALA A 106 -13.34 -5.55 -1.12
C ALA A 106 -12.71 -5.43 -2.52
N SER A 107 -12.78 -4.25 -3.14
CA SER A 107 -12.25 -4.00 -4.49
C SER A 107 -10.74 -3.71 -4.52
N TRP A 108 -10.09 -3.48 -3.38
CA TRP A 108 -8.71 -3.03 -3.36
C TRP A 108 -7.72 -4.16 -3.62
N ARG A 109 -6.74 -3.89 -4.47
CA ARG A 109 -5.53 -4.69 -4.54
C ARG A 109 -4.57 -4.19 -3.46
N LEU A 110 -4.02 -5.10 -2.66
CA LEU A 110 -3.16 -4.77 -1.53
C LEU A 110 -1.76 -5.35 -1.70
N GLY A 111 -0.80 -4.68 -1.10
CA GLY A 111 0.57 -5.13 -0.91
C GLY A 111 1.16 -4.34 0.26
N LYS A 112 2.02 -4.94 1.06
CA LYS A 112 2.64 -4.23 2.18
C LYS A 112 3.57 -3.15 1.64
N ARG A 113 3.14 -1.89 1.72
CA ARG A 113 3.96 -0.77 1.27
C ARG A 113 5.21 -0.63 2.12
N ILE A 114 6.36 -0.49 1.46
CA ILE A 114 7.62 -0.13 2.08
C ILE A 114 7.82 1.38 1.88
N ALA A 115 7.78 2.12 3.00
CA ALA A 115 7.96 3.58 2.98
C ALA A 115 9.44 3.91 2.81
N MET A 116 9.82 4.25 1.58
CA MET A 116 11.18 4.69 1.24
C MET A 116 11.12 5.58 0.00
N PRO A 117 12.02 6.56 -0.12
CA PRO A 117 12.21 7.30 -1.37
C PRO A 117 12.71 6.37 -2.47
N ILE A 118 12.09 6.44 -3.65
CA ILE A 118 12.49 5.65 -4.82
C ILE A 118 12.88 6.63 -5.91
N ASP A 119 14.18 6.73 -6.16
CA ASP A 119 14.75 7.57 -7.20
C ASP A 119 16.10 6.99 -7.60
N TYR A 120 16.30 6.74 -8.90
CA TYR A 120 17.51 6.08 -9.39
C TYR A 120 18.76 6.94 -9.22
N ASP A 121 18.65 8.23 -9.48
CA ASP A 121 19.81 9.11 -9.40
C ASP A 121 20.24 9.31 -7.94
N PHE A 122 19.30 9.51 -7.04
CA PHE A 122 19.60 9.55 -5.61
C PHE A 122 20.17 8.22 -5.09
N ALA A 123 19.60 7.08 -5.49
CA ALA A 123 20.10 5.77 -5.08
C ALA A 123 21.55 5.51 -5.52
N ARG A 124 22.00 6.11 -6.63
CA ARG A 124 23.40 5.99 -7.10
C ARG A 124 24.40 6.79 -6.30
N ILE A 125 24.01 7.98 -5.81
CA ILE A 125 24.93 8.94 -5.20
C ILE A 125 24.79 9.04 -3.67
N ARG A 126 23.69 8.53 -3.10
CA ARG A 126 23.33 8.61 -1.70
C ARG A 126 23.20 7.20 -1.09
N PRO A 127 24.21 6.71 -0.33
CA PRO A 127 24.15 5.38 0.28
C PRO A 127 22.96 5.17 1.24
N ASP A 128 22.52 6.23 1.92
CA ASP A 128 21.35 6.25 2.81
C ASP A 128 20.03 6.09 2.07
N LEU A 129 19.98 6.43 0.78
CA LEU A 129 18.83 6.24 -0.12
C LEU A 129 18.96 5.02 -1.03
N ASN A 130 19.93 4.15 -0.77
CA ASN A 130 20.20 2.94 -1.53
C ASN A 130 20.21 1.68 -0.64
N PRO A 131 19.09 1.38 0.04
CA PRO A 131 19.01 0.22 0.91
C PRO A 131 19.12 -1.09 0.13
N ARG A 132 19.45 -2.18 0.84
CA ARG A 132 19.37 -3.55 0.34
C ARG A 132 17.96 -4.08 0.52
N PHE A 133 17.52 -4.90 -0.43
CA PHE A 133 16.29 -5.67 -0.30
C PHE A 133 16.54 -6.87 0.62
N ASP A 134 15.58 -7.16 1.49
CA ASP A 134 15.52 -8.44 2.18
C ASP A 134 14.99 -9.53 1.24
N ASN A 135 15.15 -10.80 1.64
CA ASN A 135 14.59 -11.91 0.89
C ASN A 135 13.07 -11.78 0.78
N GLY A 136 12.51 -12.03 -0.40
CA GLY A 136 11.07 -11.93 -0.59
C GLY A 136 10.63 -11.59 -2.01
N ALA A 137 9.31 -11.44 -2.15
CA ALA A 137 8.67 -11.05 -3.40
C ALA A 137 8.16 -9.60 -3.30
N TYR A 138 8.52 -8.81 -4.29
CA TYR A 138 8.23 -7.37 -4.31
C TYR A 138 7.53 -6.96 -5.60
N LEU A 139 6.70 -5.92 -5.50
CA LEU A 139 6.15 -5.17 -6.62
C LEU A 139 6.72 -3.75 -6.55
N LEU A 140 7.47 -3.37 -7.56
CA LEU A 140 7.94 -2.00 -7.75
C LEU A 140 7.11 -1.35 -8.85
N GLN A 141 6.23 -0.45 -8.47
CA GLN A 141 5.45 0.35 -9.42
C GLN A 141 6.23 1.60 -9.81
N LEU A 142 6.57 1.70 -11.08
CA LEU A 142 7.10 2.91 -11.71
C LEU A 142 6.04 3.44 -12.67
N LYS A 143 5.70 4.72 -12.55
CA LYS A 143 4.68 5.35 -13.39
C LYS A 143 5.27 6.56 -14.10
N GLN A 144 4.80 6.82 -15.30
CA GLN A 144 4.82 8.16 -15.84
C GLN A 144 3.95 9.05 -14.96
N ARG A 145 3.96 10.36 -15.14
CA ARG A 145 3.17 11.27 -14.32
C ARG A 145 1.70 10.81 -14.29
N PRO A 146 1.15 10.40 -13.12
CA PRO A 146 -0.23 9.97 -13.02
C PRO A 146 -1.19 11.10 -13.44
N ALA A 147 -2.28 10.73 -14.09
CA ALA A 147 -3.28 11.69 -14.55
C ALA A 147 -4.46 11.88 -13.58
N SER A 148 -4.50 11.11 -12.49
CA SER A 148 -5.68 11.05 -11.62
C SER A 148 -5.34 11.27 -10.14
N VAL A 149 -6.36 11.72 -9.40
CA VAL A 149 -6.45 11.71 -7.94
C VAL A 149 -7.59 10.77 -7.55
N TYR A 150 -7.43 10.01 -6.48
CA TYR A 150 -8.37 8.97 -6.05
C TYR A 150 -9.10 9.42 -4.79
N LEU A 151 -10.43 9.47 -4.81
CA LEU A 151 -11.25 9.81 -3.66
C LEU A 151 -11.94 8.57 -3.12
N PHE A 152 -11.93 8.41 -1.79
CA PHE A 152 -12.53 7.25 -1.11
C PHE A 152 -12.94 7.60 0.33
N GLY A 153 -13.60 6.66 1.01
CA GLY A 153 -14.05 6.82 2.39
C GLY A 153 -15.56 6.95 2.50
N ALA A 154 -16.05 7.93 3.28
CA ALA A 154 -17.47 8.18 3.50
C ALA A 154 -18.16 8.82 2.28
N VAL A 155 -18.10 8.13 1.15
CA VAL A 155 -18.70 8.51 -0.14
C VAL A 155 -19.55 7.38 -0.68
N SER A 156 -20.53 7.69 -1.54
CA SER A 156 -21.41 6.68 -2.15
C SER A 156 -20.64 5.67 -3.01
N SER A 157 -19.56 6.13 -3.68
CA SER A 157 -18.59 5.29 -4.42
C SER A 157 -17.23 5.97 -4.47
N ALA A 158 -16.15 5.18 -4.40
CA ALA A 158 -14.81 5.67 -4.67
C ALA A 158 -14.65 5.99 -6.15
N VAL A 159 -13.96 7.09 -6.46
CA VAL A 159 -13.77 7.57 -7.83
C VAL A 159 -12.30 7.96 -8.08
N ALA A 160 -11.87 7.84 -9.33
CA ALA A 160 -10.66 8.44 -9.84
C ALA A 160 -11.05 9.64 -10.69
N VAL A 161 -10.49 10.80 -10.40
CA VAL A 161 -10.79 12.04 -11.10
C VAL A 161 -9.53 12.63 -11.72
N PRO A 162 -9.61 13.39 -12.82
CA PRO A 162 -8.45 14.01 -13.43
C PRO A 162 -7.72 14.91 -12.43
N HIS A 163 -6.40 14.74 -12.37
CA HIS A 163 -5.53 15.65 -11.60
C HIS A 163 -5.59 17.07 -12.19
N ARG A 164 -5.72 18.07 -11.35
CA ARG A 164 -5.68 19.49 -11.70
C ARG A 164 -4.48 20.13 -11.00
N GLY A 165 -3.59 20.74 -11.77
CA GLY A 165 -2.45 21.47 -11.21
C GLY A 165 -2.90 22.58 -10.25
N ALA A 166 -2.15 22.77 -9.19
CA ALA A 166 -2.42 23.74 -8.13
C ALA A 166 -3.78 23.60 -7.43
N ALA A 167 -4.52 22.49 -7.62
CA ALA A 167 -5.78 22.25 -6.92
C ALA A 167 -5.52 21.70 -5.53
N ALA A 168 -6.17 22.30 -4.52
CA ALA A 168 -6.17 21.78 -3.17
C ALA A 168 -6.92 20.44 -3.11
N ALA A 169 -6.58 19.59 -2.14
CA ALA A 169 -7.28 18.33 -1.94
C ALA A 169 -8.80 18.53 -1.71
N SER A 170 -9.19 19.60 -1.03
CA SER A 170 -10.59 19.99 -0.81
C SER A 170 -11.35 20.33 -2.10
N ASP A 171 -10.66 20.80 -3.16
CA ASP A 171 -11.31 21.17 -4.42
C ASP A 171 -11.86 19.96 -5.18
N TYR A 172 -11.40 18.75 -4.82
CA TYR A 172 -11.89 17.51 -5.43
C TYR A 172 -13.20 17.00 -4.80
N LEU A 173 -13.65 17.57 -3.65
CA LEU A 173 -14.91 17.18 -3.02
C LEU A 173 -16.12 17.31 -3.93
N VAL A 174 -16.11 18.27 -4.85
CA VAL A 174 -17.18 18.46 -5.85
C VAL A 174 -17.37 17.27 -6.78
N SER A 175 -16.39 16.37 -6.85
CA SER A 175 -16.39 15.20 -7.73
C SER A 175 -16.97 13.94 -7.08
N VAL A 176 -17.34 13.98 -5.81
CA VAL A 176 -17.89 12.86 -5.06
C VAL A 176 -19.25 13.21 -4.47
N GLN A 177 -20.03 12.18 -4.16
CA GLN A 177 -21.24 12.31 -3.38
C GLN A 177 -20.99 11.78 -1.96
N PRO A 178 -20.82 12.66 -0.97
CA PRO A 178 -20.63 12.25 0.41
C PRO A 178 -21.83 11.48 0.94
N THR A 179 -21.59 10.55 1.84
CA THR A 179 -22.66 9.87 2.60
C THR A 179 -23.06 10.70 3.82
N ALA A 180 -24.15 10.33 4.48
CA ALA A 180 -24.65 11.06 5.65
C ALA A 180 -23.67 11.11 6.82
N LEU A 181 -22.74 10.16 6.92
CA LEU A 181 -21.71 10.13 7.97
C LEU A 181 -20.38 10.77 7.56
N ALA A 182 -20.30 11.43 6.43
CA ALA A 182 -19.06 12.04 5.96
C ALA A 182 -18.66 13.24 6.82
N ASP A 183 -17.43 13.26 7.32
CA ASP A 183 -16.81 14.47 7.86
C ASP A 183 -16.21 15.28 6.71
N LEU A 184 -16.89 16.37 6.38
CA LEU A 184 -16.42 17.29 5.34
C LEU A 184 -15.58 18.45 5.91
N SER A 185 -15.35 18.48 7.21
CA SER A 185 -14.56 19.54 7.83
C SER A 185 -13.06 19.29 7.75
N GLN A 186 -12.66 18.03 7.74
CA GLN A 186 -11.25 17.61 7.71
C GLN A 186 -11.08 16.36 6.84
N LEU A 187 -10.30 16.49 5.81
CA LEU A 187 -9.91 15.40 4.92
C LEU A 187 -8.54 14.86 5.31
N MET A 188 -8.22 13.66 4.85
CA MET A 188 -6.86 13.13 4.92
C MET A 188 -6.32 12.96 3.50
N LEU A 189 -5.22 13.63 3.22
CA LEU A 189 -4.50 13.52 1.96
C LEU A 189 -3.34 12.55 2.11
N LEU A 190 -3.38 11.46 1.36
CA LEU A 190 -2.30 10.49 1.24
C LEU A 190 -1.61 10.74 -0.09
N GLN A 191 -0.41 11.31 -0.05
CA GLN A 191 0.40 11.59 -1.22
C GLN A 191 1.01 10.31 -1.81
N PRO A 192 1.37 10.28 -3.08
CA PRO A 192 1.91 9.07 -3.70
C PRO A 192 3.26 8.63 -3.12
N ASP A 193 4.04 9.53 -2.51
CA ASP A 193 5.27 9.20 -1.77
C ASP A 193 5.00 8.49 -0.42
N GLY A 194 3.73 8.39 0.00
CA GLY A 194 3.29 7.77 1.24
C GLY A 194 3.11 8.72 2.41
N THR A 195 3.37 10.02 2.24
CA THR A 195 3.08 11.01 3.28
C THR A 195 1.57 11.20 3.44
N ALA A 196 1.11 11.24 4.70
CA ALA A 196 -0.29 11.47 5.03
C ALA A 196 -0.42 12.75 5.86
N GLN A 197 -1.37 13.62 5.50
CA GLN A 197 -1.59 14.88 6.18
C GLN A 197 -3.07 15.24 6.22
N ALA A 198 -3.47 15.90 7.31
CA ALA A 198 -4.81 16.42 7.46
C ALA A 198 -4.98 17.72 6.66
N VAL A 199 -6.12 17.85 5.99
CA VAL A 199 -6.47 19.02 5.16
C VAL A 199 -7.80 19.57 5.64
N GLY A 200 -7.80 20.80 6.15
CA GLY A 200 -9.02 21.52 6.48
C GLY A 200 -9.76 21.94 5.19
N SER A 201 -11.07 21.71 5.14
CA SER A 201 -11.88 21.94 3.94
C SER A 201 -13.07 22.89 4.15
N THR A 202 -13.25 23.39 5.37
CA THR A 202 -14.32 24.36 5.69
C THR A 202 -13.76 25.78 5.85
N TYR A 203 -14.64 26.78 5.81
CA TYR A 203 -14.24 28.18 5.85
C TYR A 203 -13.30 28.55 7.00
N TRP A 204 -13.50 27.97 8.20
CA TRP A 204 -12.71 28.33 9.39
C TRP A 204 -11.40 27.58 9.56
N ASN A 205 -11.20 26.45 8.86
CA ASN A 205 -9.98 25.65 8.95
C ASN A 205 -9.34 25.39 7.58
N HIS A 206 -9.76 26.10 6.54
CA HIS A 206 -9.32 25.88 5.18
C HIS A 206 -7.79 25.94 5.08
N SER A 207 -7.22 24.90 4.48
CA SER A 207 -5.80 24.83 4.17
C SER A 207 -5.61 24.48 2.70
N HIS A 208 -4.79 25.25 2.00
CA HIS A 208 -4.45 24.98 0.61
C HIS A 208 -3.27 24.01 0.56
N ILE A 209 -3.57 22.70 0.49
CA ILE A 209 -2.59 21.64 0.33
C ILE A 209 -2.89 20.92 -0.96
N GLU A 210 -1.96 21.02 -1.91
CA GLU A 210 -2.13 20.42 -3.24
C GLU A 210 -2.07 18.90 -3.20
N ALA A 211 -3.01 18.27 -3.89
CA ALA A 211 -2.93 16.84 -4.15
C ALA A 211 -1.98 16.58 -5.32
N MET A 212 -0.91 15.83 -5.08
CA MET A 212 0.01 15.40 -6.14
C MET A 212 -0.68 14.46 -7.14
N PRO A 213 -0.18 14.38 -8.39
CA PRO A 213 -0.63 13.35 -9.33
C PRO A 213 -0.49 11.95 -8.72
N GLY A 214 -1.59 11.18 -8.64
CA GLY A 214 -1.60 9.86 -8.00
C GLY A 214 -1.96 9.87 -6.52
N ALA A 215 -2.23 11.02 -5.91
CA ALA A 215 -2.63 11.12 -4.51
C ALA A 215 -4.00 10.47 -4.25
N GLN A 216 -4.25 10.13 -2.99
CA GLN A 216 -5.54 9.66 -2.49
C GLN A 216 -6.09 10.68 -1.50
N VAL A 217 -7.36 11.05 -1.66
CA VAL A 217 -8.10 11.90 -0.73
C VAL A 217 -9.10 11.03 0.01
N PHE A 218 -8.91 10.88 1.30
CA PHE A 218 -9.79 10.15 2.19
C PHE A 218 -10.78 11.10 2.85
N ILE A 219 -12.07 10.80 2.70
CA ILE A 219 -13.18 11.49 3.37
C ILE A 219 -13.52 10.65 4.61
N PRO A 220 -13.20 11.14 5.84
CA PRO A 220 -13.44 10.37 7.06
C PRO A 220 -14.92 10.24 7.41
N LEU A 221 -15.24 9.30 8.28
CA LEU A 221 -16.49 9.27 9.01
C LEU A 221 -16.45 10.30 10.15
N GLN A 222 -17.59 10.94 10.42
CA GLN A 222 -17.74 11.87 11.53
C GLN A 222 -17.44 11.21 12.87
N SER A 223 -16.68 11.91 13.72
CA SER A 223 -16.45 11.49 15.10
C SER A 223 -17.74 11.53 15.91
N GLN A 224 -17.95 10.54 16.78
CA GLN A 224 -19.08 10.48 17.68
C GLN A 224 -18.68 10.96 19.08
N LEU A 225 -19.51 11.82 19.71
CA LEU A 225 -19.21 12.45 20.99
C LEU A 225 -18.89 11.48 22.15
N PHE A 226 -19.49 10.27 22.14
CA PHE A 226 -19.33 9.29 23.23
C PHE A 226 -18.74 7.97 22.78
N SER A 227 -18.21 7.90 21.54
CA SER A 227 -17.65 6.66 20.99
C SER A 227 -16.47 6.94 20.09
N SER A 228 -15.34 6.31 20.37
CA SER A 228 -14.15 6.37 19.52
C SER A 228 -14.10 5.29 18.42
N GLN A 229 -15.22 4.59 18.18
CA GLN A 229 -15.24 3.45 17.25
C GLN A 229 -15.00 3.89 15.81
N LEU A 230 -15.65 4.99 15.38
CA LEU A 230 -15.45 5.54 14.02
C LEU A 230 -14.07 6.17 13.85
N ASP A 231 -13.52 6.78 14.90
CA ASP A 231 -12.14 7.32 14.84
C ASP A 231 -11.10 6.22 14.66
N LYS A 232 -11.28 5.09 15.37
CA LYS A 232 -10.43 3.91 15.19
C LYS A 232 -10.58 3.30 13.81
N LEU A 233 -11.82 3.27 13.29
CA LEU A 233 -12.11 2.81 11.93
C LEU A 233 -11.42 3.73 10.90
N ASN A 234 -11.53 5.04 11.03
CA ASN A 234 -10.88 6.02 10.16
C ASN A 234 -9.36 5.83 10.11
N LYS A 235 -8.71 5.66 11.28
CA LYS A 235 -7.26 5.43 11.35
C LYS A 235 -6.84 4.17 10.58
N ARG A 236 -7.55 3.07 10.80
CA ARG A 236 -7.27 1.79 10.13
C ARG A 236 -7.57 1.83 8.63
N LEU A 237 -8.61 2.58 8.22
CA LEU A 237 -8.92 2.80 6.80
C LEU A 237 -7.79 3.55 6.10
N LEU A 238 -7.25 4.59 6.74
CA LEU A 238 -6.11 5.35 6.20
C LEU A 238 -4.84 4.49 6.15
N GLU A 239 -4.59 3.69 7.19
CA GLU A 239 -3.49 2.72 7.23
C GLU A 239 -3.60 1.72 6.07
N LEU A 240 -4.77 1.09 5.89
CA LEU A 240 -4.99 0.17 4.78
C LEU A 240 -4.85 0.83 3.41
N ALA A 241 -5.28 2.09 3.28
CA ALA A 241 -5.13 2.86 2.04
C ALA A 241 -3.66 3.10 1.65
N SER A 242 -2.75 3.16 2.63
CA SER A 242 -1.30 3.25 2.35
C SER A 242 -0.76 1.98 1.67
N HIS A 243 -1.38 0.83 1.92
CA HIS A 243 -1.05 -0.47 1.33
C HIS A 243 -1.75 -0.74 0.01
N ARG A 244 -2.61 0.17 -0.44
CA ARG A 244 -3.35 0.01 -1.69
C ARG A 244 -2.44 0.16 -2.90
N VAL A 245 -2.47 -0.86 -3.78
CA VAL A 245 -1.81 -0.83 -5.07
C VAL A 245 -2.76 -0.16 -6.07
N LEU A 246 -2.49 1.10 -6.38
CA LEU A 246 -3.30 1.88 -7.34
C LEU A 246 -3.00 1.46 -8.78
N PRO A 247 -3.99 1.56 -9.71
CA PRO A 247 -3.80 1.24 -11.12
C PRO A 247 -2.84 2.18 -11.85
#